data_9a7a7165e20c4310d7a528d74df99351
#
_entry.id   9a7a7165e20c4310d7a528d74df99351
#
_cell.length_a   1.000
_cell.length_b   1.000
_cell.length_c   1.000
_cell.angle_alpha   90.00
_cell.angle_beta   90.00
_cell.angle_gamma   90.00
#
_symmetry.space_group_name_H-M   'P 1'
#
loop_
_entity.id
_entity.type
_entity.pdbx_description
1 polymer ?
#
loop_
_entity_poly.entity_id
_entity_poly.type
_entity_poly.pdbx_seq_one_letter_code
_entity_poly.pdbx_strand_id
1 'polypeptide(L)'
;MSIELPISTSPLYEGRAGRSEQHGDRNSRARAYASRARAYALQHTVKTDNLIPATVSYQSQGRLLLVGPEDRIRRAASLLPAGVKPTLLVSESVHDAEAADLETIFDTTASLAALTLREPSLTGYLGQFQLTGLNGLGERVNLAALCFPPQAAAVSEQLREPRFDLVADLGRVPLFALERPPVGYLHLADDVGLVERLAELCALTGIFDKPRYFRLDPEACAFTARGVPGCSRCLDVCPTDALKPINGRIQIDPHLCQGFGSCATACPTGAIAYHQPDANTSGDYLFRLLKHYREAGGEAPQLLIAGESEREWVEAKLASLPANWLPVWVEESASLGIESWFAALAYGASAVRIALSDYAPASVRALVERELASAAVLLVGAGLAANRIALFVDAEACEPISCQPAVALLDKPLKGDKRENLFVAFDALWQANEGSREPLVVPHGAPYGSVELKEADCTLCMGCVAVCPSRALHAVGHAPGLNFIEQDCIQCGMCEKACPEQAIVLTPRLQPVPEARRAVQSLKAEEAACCIRCGKPFAPASMIRRIQQKLAGHSHFQNEAAQRLLMCEECRVKDVFAALAADPAAQLKI
;
A
#
# COMPACT_ATOMS: atom_id res chain seq x y z
N MET A 1 44.01 0.97 11.14
CA MET A 1 44.91 -0.08 11.69
C MET A 1 44.34 -1.41 11.23
N SER A 2 44.97 -1.99 10.23
CA SER A 2 44.57 -3.27 9.64
C SER A 2 45.09 -4.38 10.52
N ILE A 3 44.22 -5.29 10.95
CA ILE A 3 44.65 -6.54 11.63
C ILE A 3 44.47 -7.66 10.62
N GLU A 4 45.56 -8.10 10.06
CA GLU A 4 45.66 -9.35 9.29
C GLU A 4 45.68 -10.53 10.26
N LEU A 5 44.81 -11.52 10.02
CA LEU A 5 44.88 -12.84 10.68
C LEU A 5 45.48 -13.85 9.71
N PRO A 6 46.39 -14.70 10.16
CA PRO A 6 47.18 -15.57 9.28
C PRO A 6 46.41 -16.78 8.77
N ILE A 7 46.56 -17.04 7.48
CA ILE A 7 46.13 -18.27 6.81
C ILE A 7 47.16 -19.37 7.13
N SER A 8 46.70 -20.42 7.83
CA SER A 8 47.51 -21.63 8.05
C SER A 8 47.07 -22.71 7.06
N THR A 9 47.99 -23.12 6.21
CA THR A 9 47.89 -24.27 5.31
C THR A 9 48.47 -25.54 5.96
N SER A 10 47.81 -26.70 5.71
CA SER A 10 48.32 -28.08 5.68
C SER A 10 48.14 -28.98 6.91
N PRO A 11 48.32 -30.31 6.75
CA PRO A 11 47.88 -31.24 5.73
C PRO A 11 47.08 -32.45 6.24
N LEU A 12 46.68 -33.33 5.32
CA LEU A 12 46.03 -34.63 5.42
C LEU A 12 46.67 -35.60 6.45
N TYR A 13 45.85 -36.28 7.24
CA TYR A 13 46.16 -37.60 7.79
C TYR A 13 44.93 -38.51 7.79
N GLU A 14 45.10 -39.69 7.21
CA GLU A 14 44.11 -40.77 7.19
C GLU A 14 44.06 -41.51 8.53
N GLY A 15 42.84 -41.91 8.94
CA GLY A 15 42.63 -42.80 10.07
C GLY A 15 41.19 -43.28 10.16
N ARG A 16 40.92 -44.53 9.77
CA ARG A 16 39.64 -45.23 9.90
C ARG A 16 39.28 -45.47 11.35
N ALA A 17 38.09 -45.00 11.80
CA ALA A 17 37.30 -45.62 12.87
C ALA A 17 35.86 -45.06 12.90
N GLY A 18 34.85 -45.92 13.03
CA GLY A 18 33.54 -45.65 13.65
C GLY A 18 32.45 -44.96 12.81
N ARG A 19 31.50 -45.70 12.23
CA ARG A 19 30.35 -45.20 11.46
C ARG A 19 29.30 -44.35 12.25
N SER A 20 29.39 -44.23 13.56
CA SER A 20 28.49 -43.41 14.39
C SER A 20 28.97 -41.97 14.64
N GLU A 21 30.28 -41.70 14.55
CA GLU A 21 30.84 -40.36 14.70
C GLU A 21 30.73 -39.50 13.44
N GLN A 22 30.50 -40.09 12.26
CA GLN A 22 30.48 -39.39 10.98
C GLN A 22 29.22 -38.51 10.78
N HIS A 23 28.11 -38.77 11.46
CA HIS A 23 26.89 -37.92 11.33
C HIS A 23 27.00 -36.66 12.18
N GLY A 24 27.55 -36.71 13.38
CA GLY A 24 27.76 -35.54 14.25
C GLY A 24 28.77 -34.56 13.67
N ASP A 25 29.86 -35.08 13.08
CA ASP A 25 30.94 -34.25 12.49
C ASP A 25 30.52 -33.57 11.18
N ARG A 26 29.70 -34.23 10.36
CA ARG A 26 29.14 -33.61 9.14
C ARG A 26 28.20 -32.47 9.46
N ASN A 27 27.34 -32.60 10.45
CA ASN A 27 26.41 -31.53 10.86
C ASN A 27 27.14 -30.34 11.49
N SER A 28 28.20 -30.57 12.27
CA SER A 28 29.00 -29.48 12.86
C SER A 28 29.78 -28.73 11.81
N ARG A 29 30.36 -29.42 10.83
CA ARG A 29 31.06 -28.79 9.69
C ARG A 29 30.12 -28.02 8.79
N ALA A 30 28.94 -28.56 8.45
CA ALA A 30 27.91 -27.86 7.66
C ALA A 30 27.44 -26.57 8.35
N ARG A 31 27.23 -26.60 9.67
CA ARG A 31 26.90 -25.40 10.46
C ARG A 31 28.03 -24.37 10.46
N ALA A 32 29.28 -24.80 10.59
CA ALA A 32 30.45 -23.90 10.53
C ALA A 32 30.61 -23.25 9.16
N TYR A 33 30.41 -24.01 8.07
CA TYR A 33 30.42 -23.46 6.70
C TYR A 33 29.28 -22.47 6.46
N ALA A 34 28.07 -22.82 6.84
CA ALA A 34 26.91 -21.92 6.70
C ALA A 34 27.08 -20.63 7.53
N SER A 35 27.67 -20.71 8.72
CA SER A 35 27.99 -19.52 9.53
C SER A 35 29.02 -18.62 8.88
N ARG A 36 30.03 -19.19 8.25
CA ARG A 36 31.03 -18.42 7.48
C ARG A 36 30.42 -17.78 6.24
N ALA A 37 29.61 -18.52 5.50
CA ALA A 37 28.92 -18.01 4.32
C ALA A 37 27.96 -16.87 4.69
N ARG A 38 27.22 -16.98 5.80
CA ARG A 38 26.36 -15.89 6.31
C ARG A 38 27.18 -14.65 6.65
N ALA A 39 28.26 -14.81 7.40
CA ALA A 39 29.14 -13.70 7.77
C ALA A 39 29.73 -13.03 6.53
N TYR A 40 30.23 -13.82 5.58
CA TYR A 40 30.77 -13.32 4.30
C TYR A 40 29.71 -12.53 3.52
N ALA A 41 28.51 -13.10 3.33
CA ALA A 41 27.45 -12.44 2.58
C ALA A 41 27.05 -11.10 3.20
N LEU A 42 26.84 -11.05 4.52
CA LEU A 42 26.45 -9.83 5.22
C LEU A 42 27.56 -8.76 5.18
N GLN A 43 28.83 -9.17 5.27
CA GLN A 43 29.98 -8.25 5.22
C GLN A 43 30.22 -7.67 3.82
N HIS A 44 29.99 -8.48 2.76
CA HIS A 44 30.31 -8.08 1.38
C HIS A 44 29.11 -7.51 0.62
N THR A 45 27.89 -7.57 1.19
CA THR A 45 26.70 -6.96 0.59
C THR A 45 26.41 -5.64 1.26
N VAL A 46 26.89 -4.57 0.66
CA VAL A 46 26.58 -3.21 1.13
C VAL A 46 25.15 -2.86 0.75
N LYS A 47 24.36 -2.42 1.72
CA LYS A 47 23.05 -1.83 1.48
C LYS A 47 23.27 -0.42 0.93
N THR A 48 22.70 -0.13 -0.22
CA THR A 48 22.74 1.22 -0.80
C THR A 48 21.55 2.00 -0.25
N ASP A 49 21.82 2.91 0.67
CA ASP A 49 20.79 3.82 1.21
C ASP A 49 20.77 5.11 0.37
N ASN A 50 19.62 5.82 0.42
CA ASN A 50 19.55 7.15 -0.16
C ASN A 50 20.47 8.09 0.62
N LEU A 51 21.54 8.55 -0.02
CA LEU A 51 22.52 9.45 0.61
C LEU A 51 21.90 10.79 1.01
N ILE A 52 20.90 11.27 0.27
CA ILE A 52 20.18 12.52 0.54
C ILE A 52 18.68 12.26 0.30
N PRO A 53 17.94 11.74 1.28
CA PRO A 53 16.51 11.56 1.15
C PRO A 53 15.81 12.91 1.09
N ALA A 54 14.73 13.00 0.32
CA ALA A 54 13.80 14.12 0.46
C ALA A 54 13.19 14.07 1.86
N THR A 55 13.19 15.20 2.57
CA THR A 55 12.69 15.29 3.95
C THR A 55 11.43 16.13 4.06
N VAL A 56 10.75 15.98 5.16
CA VAL A 56 9.62 16.79 5.60
C VAL A 56 9.93 17.31 6.98
N SER A 57 9.79 18.62 7.19
CA SER A 57 10.13 19.27 8.46
C SER A 57 8.89 19.54 9.29
N TYR A 58 8.95 19.21 10.57
CA TYR A 58 8.02 19.67 11.60
C TYR A 58 8.63 20.84 12.35
N GLN A 59 7.79 21.79 12.75
CA GLN A 59 8.18 22.91 13.60
C GLN A 59 7.25 22.96 14.80
N SER A 60 7.79 22.82 15.99
CA SER A 60 7.07 22.85 17.26
C SER A 60 7.66 23.92 18.17
N GLN A 61 6.81 24.80 18.67
CA GLN A 61 7.15 25.81 19.69
C GLN A 61 6.80 25.31 21.10
N GLY A 62 6.29 24.08 21.24
CA GLY A 62 5.89 23.50 22.51
C GLY A 62 4.53 23.97 23.03
N ARG A 63 3.64 24.52 22.19
CA ARG A 63 2.28 24.90 22.56
C ARG A 63 1.46 23.65 22.84
N LEU A 64 1.34 23.30 24.13
CA LEU A 64 0.70 22.06 24.59
C LEU A 64 -0.78 22.28 24.88
N LEU A 65 -1.63 21.38 24.36
CA LEU A 65 -3.03 21.24 24.73
C LEU A 65 -3.21 19.97 25.57
N LEU A 66 -3.81 20.10 26.75
CA LEU A 66 -4.29 18.99 27.57
C LEU A 66 -5.81 18.90 27.43
N VAL A 67 -6.32 17.74 27.03
CA VAL A 67 -7.77 17.48 26.83
C VAL A 67 -8.19 16.32 27.71
N GLY A 68 -9.33 16.42 28.37
CA GLY A 68 -9.88 15.32 29.17
C GLY A 68 -10.72 15.76 30.36
N PRO A 69 -11.00 14.87 31.33
CA PRO A 69 -11.61 15.18 32.60
C PRO A 69 -10.79 16.25 33.38
N GLU A 70 -11.45 17.18 34.05
CA GLU A 70 -10.79 18.31 34.65
C GLU A 70 -9.74 17.93 35.70
N ASP A 71 -10.03 16.94 36.54
CA ASP A 71 -9.10 16.39 37.55
C ASP A 71 -7.83 15.82 36.88
N ARG A 72 -7.97 15.04 35.82
CA ARG A 72 -6.84 14.44 35.12
C ARG A 72 -5.97 15.46 34.38
N ILE A 73 -6.57 16.42 33.67
CA ILE A 73 -5.79 17.46 32.97
C ILE A 73 -5.08 18.40 33.95
N ARG A 74 -5.66 18.71 35.11
CA ARG A 74 -4.99 19.50 36.15
C ARG A 74 -3.86 18.72 36.81
N ARG A 75 -4.06 17.45 37.12
CA ARG A 75 -2.99 16.56 37.60
C ARG A 75 -1.85 16.50 36.57
N ALA A 76 -2.13 16.27 35.31
CA ALA A 76 -1.12 16.28 34.25
C ALA A 76 -0.38 17.61 34.17
N ALA A 77 -1.10 18.75 34.28
CA ALA A 77 -0.50 20.07 34.29
C ALA A 77 0.48 20.29 35.45
N SER A 78 0.20 19.73 36.63
CA SER A 78 1.11 19.82 37.80
C SER A 78 2.39 18.97 37.65
N LEU A 79 2.38 17.97 36.73
CA LEU A 79 3.50 17.07 36.48
C LEU A 79 4.38 17.49 35.28
N LEU A 80 4.01 18.59 34.59
CA LEU A 80 4.76 19.06 33.42
C LEU A 80 6.15 19.59 33.80
N PRO A 81 7.12 19.50 32.89
CA PRO A 81 8.43 20.13 33.06
C PRO A 81 8.33 21.65 33.34
N ALA A 82 9.25 22.16 34.11
CA ALA A 82 9.28 23.58 34.46
C ALA A 82 9.32 24.48 33.20
N GLY A 83 8.44 25.49 33.16
CA GLY A 83 8.34 26.45 32.06
C GLY A 83 7.32 26.08 30.96
N VAL A 84 6.78 24.85 30.93
CA VAL A 84 5.71 24.47 30.01
C VAL A 84 4.38 25.01 30.53
N LYS A 85 3.68 25.79 29.69
CA LYS A 85 2.35 26.36 30.02
C LYS A 85 1.30 25.72 29.12
N PRO A 86 0.50 24.76 29.63
CA PRO A 86 -0.52 24.09 28.81
C PRO A 86 -1.77 24.96 28.67
N THR A 87 -2.52 24.73 27.61
CA THR A 87 -3.94 25.09 27.52
C THR A 87 -4.76 23.87 27.98
N LEU A 88 -5.74 24.10 28.87
CA LEU A 88 -6.60 23.07 29.42
C LEU A 88 -7.96 23.08 28.72
N LEU A 89 -8.40 21.93 28.19
CA LEU A 89 -9.73 21.73 27.62
C LEU A 89 -10.46 20.61 28.38
N VAL A 90 -11.52 20.96 29.09
CA VAL A 90 -12.38 19.99 29.77
C VAL A 90 -13.32 19.37 28.74
N SER A 91 -13.22 18.06 28.54
CA SER A 91 -14.07 17.30 27.62
C SER A 91 -15.14 16.46 28.33
N GLU A 92 -14.94 16.14 29.62
CA GLU A 92 -15.82 15.29 30.44
C GLU A 92 -15.94 15.86 31.85
N SER A 93 -17.10 15.61 32.50
CA SER A 93 -17.30 15.96 33.90
C SER A 93 -16.46 15.07 34.82
N VAL A 94 -16.09 15.57 36.00
CA VAL A 94 -15.34 14.83 37.01
C VAL A 94 -16.15 13.60 37.45
N HIS A 95 -15.57 12.42 37.28
CA HIS A 95 -16.09 11.18 37.84
C HIS A 95 -14.91 10.39 38.42
N ASP A 96 -14.97 10.06 39.73
CA ASP A 96 -14.12 9.06 40.39
C ASP A 96 -12.74 9.49 40.95
N ALA A 97 -12.50 10.75 41.31
CA ALA A 97 -11.30 11.11 42.06
C ALA A 97 -11.57 11.22 43.58
N GLU A 98 -10.60 10.82 44.43
CA GLU A 98 -10.70 11.02 45.88
C GLU A 98 -10.61 12.51 46.24
N ALA A 99 -11.49 13.01 47.11
CA ALA A 99 -11.67 14.43 47.37
C ALA A 99 -10.40 15.16 47.90
N ALA A 100 -9.55 14.47 48.63
CA ALA A 100 -8.31 15.04 49.19
C ALA A 100 -7.23 15.32 48.13
N ASP A 101 -7.14 14.48 47.09
CA ASP A 101 -6.20 14.68 45.97
C ASP A 101 -6.65 15.82 45.06
N LEU A 102 -7.96 16.01 44.91
CA LEU A 102 -8.53 17.08 44.10
C LEU A 102 -8.21 18.48 44.68
N GLU A 103 -8.35 18.69 45.99
CA GLU A 103 -8.05 20.00 46.62
C GLU A 103 -6.60 20.41 46.35
N THR A 104 -5.63 19.55 46.55
CA THR A 104 -4.20 19.86 46.30
C THR A 104 -3.92 20.15 44.82
N ILE A 105 -4.53 19.40 43.89
CA ILE A 105 -4.36 19.59 42.44
C ILE A 105 -4.99 20.93 42.01
N PHE A 106 -6.18 21.24 42.48
CA PHE A 106 -6.84 22.51 42.16
C PHE A 106 -6.11 23.70 42.74
N ASP A 107 -5.58 23.64 43.96
CA ASP A 107 -4.79 24.70 44.57
C ASP A 107 -3.50 24.98 43.79
N THR A 108 -2.77 23.96 43.38
CA THR A 108 -1.53 24.10 42.58
C THR A 108 -1.76 24.60 41.16
N THR A 109 -2.91 24.34 40.57
CA THR A 109 -3.25 24.69 39.19
C THR A 109 -4.34 25.76 39.09
N ALA A 110 -4.73 26.39 40.19
CA ALA A 110 -5.79 27.41 40.26
C ALA A 110 -5.61 28.59 39.28
N SER A 111 -4.36 28.94 38.95
CA SER A 111 -4.05 29.97 37.95
C SER A 111 -4.30 29.58 36.51
N LEU A 112 -4.54 28.28 36.21
CA LEU A 112 -4.79 27.79 34.87
C LEU A 112 -6.30 27.75 34.59
N ALA A 113 -6.75 28.63 33.68
CA ALA A 113 -8.14 28.62 33.21
C ALA A 113 -8.40 27.35 32.39
N ALA A 114 -9.48 26.61 32.73
CA ALA A 114 -9.96 25.49 31.95
C ALA A 114 -11.09 25.96 31.02
N LEU A 115 -11.01 25.54 29.75
CA LEU A 115 -12.00 25.86 28.73
C LEU A 115 -12.90 24.64 28.48
N THR A 116 -14.10 24.88 27.98
CA THR A 116 -15.05 23.83 27.61
C THR A 116 -15.54 24.01 26.17
N LEU A 117 -15.56 22.94 25.42
CA LEU A 117 -16.18 22.89 24.09
C LEU A 117 -17.03 21.63 23.95
N ARG A 118 -18.14 21.74 23.22
CA ARG A 118 -18.95 20.59 22.83
C ARG A 118 -18.51 20.09 21.46
N GLU A 119 -18.64 18.80 21.24
CA GLU A 119 -18.28 18.13 19.96
C GLU A 119 -16.85 18.50 19.50
N PRO A 120 -15.81 18.26 20.33
CA PRO A 120 -14.44 18.56 19.92
C PRO A 120 -14.03 17.69 18.74
N SER A 121 -13.39 18.30 17.76
CA SER A 121 -12.82 17.65 16.60
C SER A 121 -11.37 18.09 16.42
N LEU A 122 -10.45 17.13 16.44
CA LEU A 122 -9.01 17.37 16.33
C LEU A 122 -8.52 16.91 14.95
N THR A 123 -7.71 17.75 14.31
CA THR A 123 -7.02 17.45 13.05
C THR A 123 -5.58 17.95 13.12
N GLY A 124 -4.72 17.49 12.21
CA GLY A 124 -3.34 17.97 12.08
C GLY A 124 -2.29 17.01 12.61
N TYR A 125 -1.11 17.52 12.89
CA TYR A 125 0.10 16.81 13.27
C TYR A 125 1.02 17.72 14.08
N LEU A 126 2.18 17.24 14.50
CA LEU A 126 3.18 17.98 15.29
C LEU A 126 3.40 19.41 14.75
N GLY A 127 3.15 20.42 15.57
CA GLY A 127 3.23 21.83 15.21
C GLY A 127 2.04 22.38 14.42
N GLN A 128 1.02 21.57 14.09
CA GLN A 128 -0.10 21.96 13.24
C GLN A 128 -1.45 21.39 13.70
N PHE A 129 -1.61 21.08 14.99
CA PHE A 129 -2.89 20.59 15.50
C PHE A 129 -3.93 21.71 15.56
N GLN A 130 -5.10 21.41 15.04
CA GLN A 130 -6.27 22.28 15.08
C GLN A 130 -7.41 21.57 15.80
N LEU A 131 -7.83 22.14 16.91
CA LEU A 131 -9.00 21.67 17.63
C LEU A 131 -10.14 22.66 17.43
N THR A 132 -11.24 22.14 16.91
CA THR A 132 -12.49 22.90 16.74
C THR A 132 -13.60 22.28 17.58
N GLY A 133 -14.56 23.08 17.99
CA GLY A 133 -15.72 22.61 18.74
C GLY A 133 -16.79 23.70 18.83
N LEU A 134 -17.93 23.38 19.45
CA LEU A 134 -19.01 24.33 19.68
C LEU A 134 -18.80 25.06 21.00
N ASN A 135 -18.81 26.39 20.98
CA ASN A 135 -18.80 27.22 22.19
C ASN A 135 -20.16 27.22 22.91
N GLY A 136 -20.27 27.93 24.01
CA GLY A 136 -21.54 28.07 24.76
C GLY A 136 -22.70 28.70 23.99
N LEU A 137 -22.43 29.40 22.89
CA LEU A 137 -23.41 30.00 21.98
C LEU A 137 -23.79 29.08 20.83
N GLY A 138 -23.16 27.88 20.71
CA GLY A 138 -23.40 26.94 19.62
C GLY A 138 -22.63 27.27 18.33
N GLU A 139 -21.68 28.19 18.37
CA GLU A 139 -20.83 28.53 17.23
C GLU A 139 -19.60 27.62 17.19
N ARG A 140 -19.19 27.18 15.99
CA ARG A 140 -17.98 26.39 15.81
C ARG A 140 -16.75 27.31 15.84
N VAL A 141 -15.89 27.09 16.79
CA VAL A 141 -14.69 27.91 17.02
C VAL A 141 -13.42 27.06 16.95
N ASN A 142 -12.30 27.70 16.57
CA ASN A 142 -10.98 27.13 16.67
C ASN A 142 -10.38 27.52 18.02
N LEU A 143 -10.09 26.54 18.88
CA LEU A 143 -9.59 26.77 20.24
C LEU A 143 -8.25 27.51 20.24
N ALA A 144 -7.33 27.17 19.33
CA ALA A 144 -6.03 27.83 19.25
C ALA A 144 -6.15 29.33 18.91
N ALA A 145 -7.15 29.71 18.08
CA ALA A 145 -7.40 31.11 17.77
C ALA A 145 -7.92 31.94 18.97
N LEU A 146 -8.59 31.29 19.92
CA LEU A 146 -9.01 31.91 21.18
C LEU A 146 -7.83 32.10 22.15
N CYS A 147 -6.89 31.14 22.16
CA CYS A 147 -5.76 31.14 23.08
C CYS A 147 -4.57 31.96 22.57
N PHE A 148 -4.36 32.04 21.28
CA PHE A 148 -3.21 32.67 20.63
C PHE A 148 -3.70 33.69 19.58
N PRO A 149 -4.04 34.93 20.01
CA PRO A 149 -4.48 35.94 19.06
C PRO A 149 -3.37 36.26 18.05
N PRO A 150 -3.73 36.58 16.80
CA PRO A 150 -2.76 36.84 15.75
C PRO A 150 -1.82 37.98 16.15
N GLN A 151 -0.52 37.72 16.11
CA GLN A 151 0.48 38.77 16.32
C GLN A 151 0.42 39.76 15.14
N ALA A 152 0.24 41.04 15.44
CA ALA A 152 0.03 42.13 14.50
C ALA A 152 1.24 42.47 13.59
N ALA A 153 2.26 41.60 13.45
CA ALA A 153 3.52 41.92 12.79
C ALA A 153 4.06 40.82 11.87
N ALA A 154 3.20 40.14 11.10
CA ALA A 154 3.70 39.27 10.04
C ALA A 154 3.06 39.65 8.70
N VAL A 155 3.68 40.61 8.04
CA VAL A 155 3.42 40.91 6.61
C VAL A 155 4.14 39.86 5.77
N SER A 156 3.61 38.66 5.71
CA SER A 156 3.91 37.70 4.65
C SER A 156 2.74 36.73 4.49
N GLU A 157 2.48 36.35 3.29
CA GLU A 157 1.31 35.66 2.70
C GLU A 157 0.96 34.26 3.26
N GLN A 158 1.48 33.89 4.43
CA GLN A 158 1.19 32.68 5.17
C GLN A 158 0.77 33.01 6.61
N LEU A 159 -0.25 33.85 6.79
CA LEU A 159 -0.96 33.97 8.07
C LEU A 159 -1.68 32.64 8.36
N ARG A 160 -0.91 31.65 8.83
CA ARG A 160 -1.47 30.39 9.31
C ARG A 160 -2.29 30.70 10.53
N GLU A 161 -3.52 30.18 10.54
CA GLU A 161 -4.35 30.19 11.75
C GLU A 161 -3.55 29.65 12.94
N PRO A 162 -3.73 30.19 14.15
CA PRO A 162 -3.05 29.68 15.34
C PRO A 162 -3.32 28.19 15.54
N ARG A 163 -2.30 27.43 15.95
CA ARG A 163 -2.31 25.99 16.11
C ARG A 163 -1.68 25.60 17.45
N PHE A 164 -2.03 24.41 17.91
CA PHE A 164 -1.27 23.72 18.95
C PHE A 164 -0.15 22.90 18.31
N ASP A 165 0.94 22.76 19.01
CA ASP A 165 2.07 21.98 18.55
C ASP A 165 1.99 20.53 19.06
N LEU A 166 1.49 20.37 20.30
CA LEU A 166 1.43 19.13 21.04
C LEU A 166 0.04 18.94 21.65
N VAL A 167 -0.43 17.70 21.71
CA VAL A 167 -1.72 17.36 22.32
C VAL A 167 -1.55 16.14 23.22
N ALA A 168 -1.90 16.26 24.51
CA ALA A 168 -2.10 15.14 25.40
C ALA A 168 -3.59 14.97 25.67
N ASP A 169 -4.14 13.89 25.20
CA ASP A 169 -5.53 13.49 25.35
C ASP A 169 -5.66 12.48 26.48
N LEU A 170 -6.27 12.89 27.56
CA LEU A 170 -6.48 12.12 28.79
C LEU A 170 -7.94 11.64 28.89
N GLY A 171 -8.73 11.81 27.82
CA GLY A 171 -10.09 11.30 27.73
C GLY A 171 -10.17 9.78 27.71
N ARG A 172 -11.35 9.22 27.99
CA ARG A 172 -11.59 7.77 27.90
C ARG A 172 -11.58 7.28 26.46
N VAL A 173 -12.03 8.11 25.54
CA VAL A 173 -12.08 7.83 24.10
C VAL A 173 -11.13 8.78 23.38
N PRO A 174 -10.19 8.29 22.57
CA PRO A 174 -9.24 9.14 21.87
C PRO A 174 -9.92 10.05 20.86
N LEU A 175 -9.45 11.29 20.74
CA LEU A 175 -9.90 12.24 19.71
C LEU A 175 -9.48 11.82 18.30
N PHE A 176 -8.35 11.11 18.17
CA PHE A 176 -7.95 10.42 16.94
C PHE A 176 -8.27 8.92 17.04
N ALA A 177 -9.31 8.46 16.33
CA ALA A 177 -9.65 7.04 16.21
C ALA A 177 -8.78 6.36 15.12
N LEU A 178 -7.46 6.50 15.20
CA LEU A 178 -6.49 5.95 14.26
C LEU A 178 -5.65 4.85 14.93
N GLU A 179 -5.27 3.84 14.17
CA GLU A 179 -4.36 2.78 14.68
C GLU A 179 -3.00 3.37 15.06
N ARG A 180 -2.55 4.37 14.29
CA ARG A 180 -1.33 5.15 14.55
C ARG A 180 -1.66 6.63 14.45
N PRO A 181 -1.85 7.31 15.58
CA PRO A 181 -2.11 8.72 15.59
C PRO A 181 -0.88 9.53 15.15
N PRO A 182 -1.09 10.81 14.75
CA PRO A 182 0.00 11.69 14.32
C PRO A 182 1.06 11.90 15.41
N VAL A 183 2.30 12.12 14.99
CA VAL A 183 3.38 12.54 15.89
C VAL A 183 2.98 13.84 16.60
N GLY A 184 3.28 13.93 17.91
CA GLY A 184 2.89 15.06 18.75
C GLY A 184 1.51 14.92 19.42
N TYR A 185 0.77 13.85 19.13
CA TYR A 185 -0.45 13.47 19.85
C TYR A 185 -0.18 12.27 20.76
N LEU A 186 -0.55 12.38 22.02
CA LEU A 186 -0.47 11.34 23.03
C LEU A 186 -1.88 11.08 23.58
N HIS A 187 -2.33 9.84 23.57
CA HIS A 187 -3.55 9.42 24.29
C HIS A 187 -3.19 8.50 25.44
N LEU A 188 -3.73 8.79 26.61
CA LEU A 188 -3.62 7.98 27.82
C LEU A 188 -5.00 7.81 28.45
N ALA A 189 -5.56 6.60 28.37
CA ALA A 189 -6.83 6.27 29.00
C ALA A 189 -6.72 6.15 30.54
N ASP A 190 -5.52 5.86 31.04
CA ASP A 190 -5.16 5.77 32.47
C ASP A 190 -3.88 6.57 32.76
N ASP A 191 -3.44 6.56 34.01
CA ASP A 191 -2.27 7.33 34.47
C ASP A 191 -0.96 6.50 34.46
N VAL A 192 -0.96 5.33 33.81
CA VAL A 192 0.25 4.50 33.73
C VAL A 192 1.30 5.19 32.86
N GLY A 193 2.47 5.46 33.43
CA GLY A 193 3.58 6.15 32.73
C GLY A 193 3.29 7.61 32.40
N LEU A 194 2.33 8.27 33.05
CA LEU A 194 1.91 9.64 32.72
C LEU A 194 3.07 10.63 32.73
N VAL A 195 3.94 10.58 33.74
CA VAL A 195 5.06 11.52 33.90
C VAL A 195 6.07 11.37 32.76
N GLU A 196 6.50 10.15 32.50
CA GLU A 196 7.48 9.82 31.47
C GLU A 196 6.95 10.19 30.09
N ARG A 197 5.71 9.81 29.81
CA ARG A 197 5.07 10.05 28.49
C ARG A 197 4.82 11.53 28.23
N LEU A 198 4.46 12.32 29.27
CA LEU A 198 4.35 13.78 29.15
C LEU A 198 5.71 14.44 28.94
N ALA A 199 6.76 13.96 29.61
CA ALA A 199 8.12 14.46 29.41
C ALA A 199 8.61 14.20 27.97
N GLU A 200 8.39 12.99 27.45
CA GLU A 200 8.68 12.62 26.05
C GLU A 200 7.92 13.53 25.07
N LEU A 201 6.62 13.76 25.29
CA LEU A 201 5.82 14.63 24.45
C LEU A 201 6.35 16.06 24.45
N CYS A 202 6.64 16.62 25.62
CA CYS A 202 7.17 17.97 25.76
C CYS A 202 8.57 18.15 25.15
N ALA A 203 9.36 17.08 25.06
CA ALA A 203 10.66 17.08 24.38
C ALA A 203 10.56 17.30 22.87
N LEU A 204 9.37 17.12 22.28
CA LEU A 204 9.11 17.38 20.86
C LEU A 204 8.96 18.89 20.58
N THR A 205 9.93 19.69 21.03
CA THR A 205 10.01 21.15 20.81
C THR A 205 11.25 21.45 19.98
N GLY A 206 11.08 22.17 18.86
CA GLY A 206 12.15 22.50 17.93
C GLY A 206 11.79 22.20 16.47
N ILE A 207 12.80 21.91 15.66
CA ILE A 207 12.67 21.52 14.26
C ILE A 207 13.09 20.07 14.13
N PHE A 208 12.24 19.27 13.51
CA PHE A 208 12.46 17.83 13.32
C PHE A 208 12.27 17.49 11.84
N ASP A 209 13.23 16.81 11.26
CA ASP A 209 13.15 16.32 9.88
C ASP A 209 12.91 14.82 9.87
N LYS A 210 12.03 14.38 8.99
CA LYS A 210 11.84 12.95 8.70
C LYS A 210 11.93 12.69 7.21
N PRO A 211 12.27 11.46 6.80
CA PRO A 211 12.26 11.09 5.39
C PRO A 211 10.86 11.20 4.77
N ARG A 212 10.81 11.57 3.50
CA ARG A 212 9.62 11.42 2.68
C ARG A 212 9.60 9.99 2.13
N TYR A 213 8.81 9.11 2.74
CA TYR A 213 8.86 7.67 2.51
C TYR A 213 8.36 7.23 1.14
N PHE A 214 7.48 8.00 0.48
CA PHE A 214 6.77 7.55 -0.70
C PHE A 214 6.88 8.51 -1.86
N ARG A 215 6.87 7.91 -3.05
CA ARG A 215 6.63 8.57 -4.33
C ARG A 215 5.30 8.06 -4.88
N LEU A 216 4.48 8.97 -5.41
CA LEU A 216 3.23 8.66 -6.10
C LEU A 216 3.35 9.06 -7.57
N ASP A 217 3.06 8.12 -8.45
CA ASP A 217 2.82 8.37 -9.88
C ASP A 217 1.30 8.41 -10.14
N PRO A 218 0.73 9.60 -10.36
CA PRO A 218 -0.71 9.72 -10.55
C PRO A 218 -1.19 9.13 -11.89
N GLU A 219 -0.32 8.97 -12.89
CA GLU A 219 -0.69 8.41 -14.20
C GLU A 219 -0.80 6.89 -14.17
N ALA A 220 -0.02 6.23 -13.31
CA ALA A 220 -0.12 4.79 -13.06
C ALA A 220 -1.22 4.43 -12.05
N CYS A 221 -1.82 5.41 -11.36
CA CYS A 221 -2.80 5.19 -10.32
C CYS A 221 -4.16 4.78 -10.88
N ALA A 222 -4.68 3.64 -10.42
CA ALA A 222 -5.98 3.10 -10.83
C ALA A 222 -7.14 3.51 -9.90
N PHE A 223 -7.03 4.62 -9.17
CA PHE A 223 -8.08 5.07 -8.24
C PHE A 223 -9.35 5.52 -8.95
N THR A 224 -9.21 6.34 -9.99
CA THR A 224 -10.33 6.79 -10.81
C THR A 224 -9.90 7.05 -12.26
N ALA A 225 -10.78 6.76 -13.19
CA ALA A 225 -10.62 7.14 -14.58
C ALA A 225 -11.95 7.68 -15.12
N ARG A 226 -11.94 8.86 -15.72
CA ARG A 226 -13.13 9.52 -16.28
C ARG A 226 -14.33 9.57 -15.32
N GLY A 227 -14.07 9.80 -14.03
CA GLY A 227 -15.09 9.85 -12.99
C GLY A 227 -15.59 8.49 -12.49
N VAL A 228 -15.10 7.37 -13.02
CA VAL A 228 -15.45 6.03 -12.56
C VAL A 228 -14.48 5.62 -11.44
N PRO A 229 -14.99 5.31 -10.22
CA PRO A 229 -14.15 4.87 -9.11
C PRO A 229 -13.63 3.44 -9.34
N GLY A 230 -12.34 3.24 -9.04
CA GLY A 230 -11.64 1.97 -9.22
C GLY A 230 -11.01 1.45 -7.93
N CYS A 231 -9.68 1.34 -7.93
CA CYS A 231 -8.89 0.74 -6.86
C CYS A 231 -8.78 1.66 -5.63
N SER A 232 -9.11 1.16 -4.44
CA SER A 232 -8.97 1.87 -3.15
C SER A 232 -7.97 1.21 -2.18
N ARG A 233 -7.24 0.17 -2.61
CA ARG A 233 -6.43 -0.70 -1.74
C ARG A 233 -5.48 0.02 -0.79
N CYS A 234 -4.86 1.12 -1.25
CA CYS A 234 -3.93 1.90 -0.42
C CYS A 234 -4.62 2.66 0.71
N LEU A 235 -5.90 3.04 0.53
CA LEU A 235 -6.69 3.71 1.55
C LEU A 235 -7.01 2.76 2.71
N ASP A 236 -7.31 1.49 2.37
CA ASP A 236 -7.77 0.48 3.33
C ASP A 236 -6.64 -0.03 4.26
N VAL A 237 -5.39 0.29 3.96
CA VAL A 237 -4.21 -0.24 4.67
C VAL A 237 -3.34 0.82 5.33
N CYS A 238 -3.76 2.08 5.29
CA CYS A 238 -3.01 3.17 5.90
C CYS A 238 -3.39 3.35 7.38
N PRO A 239 -2.52 3.03 8.35
CA PRO A 239 -2.86 3.13 9.76
C PRO A 239 -2.90 4.58 10.28
N THR A 240 -2.43 5.56 9.48
CA THR A 240 -2.28 6.98 9.86
C THR A 240 -3.24 7.92 9.15
N ASP A 241 -4.12 7.40 8.27
CA ASP A 241 -5.02 8.19 7.41
C ASP A 241 -4.30 9.28 6.58
N ALA A 242 -3.03 9.01 6.23
CA ALA A 242 -2.21 9.92 5.43
C ALA A 242 -2.60 9.96 3.95
N LEU A 243 -3.36 8.97 3.47
CA LEU A 243 -3.83 8.89 2.10
C LEU A 243 -5.28 9.34 2.02
N LYS A 244 -5.56 10.30 1.13
CA LYS A 244 -6.92 10.81 0.93
C LYS A 244 -7.25 10.96 -0.55
N PRO A 245 -8.50 10.68 -0.94
CA PRO A 245 -9.00 11.01 -2.26
C PRO A 245 -9.37 12.49 -2.32
N ILE A 246 -8.59 13.29 -3.06
CA ILE A 246 -8.86 14.72 -3.25
C ILE A 246 -8.99 14.98 -4.74
N ASN A 247 -10.11 15.58 -5.16
CA ASN A 247 -10.41 15.90 -6.56
C ASN A 247 -10.24 14.68 -7.51
N GLY A 248 -10.69 13.50 -7.08
CA GLY A 248 -10.63 12.27 -7.87
C GLY A 248 -9.22 11.68 -8.01
N ARG A 249 -8.25 12.10 -7.22
CA ARG A 249 -6.88 11.56 -7.18
C ARG A 249 -6.48 11.22 -5.76
N ILE A 250 -5.64 10.22 -5.60
CA ILE A 250 -5.00 9.92 -4.31
C ILE A 250 -3.94 10.99 -4.05
N GLN A 251 -3.97 11.53 -2.83
CA GLN A 251 -2.91 12.38 -2.31
C GLN A 251 -2.35 11.79 -1.02
N ILE A 252 -1.07 11.97 -0.79
CA ILE A 252 -0.38 11.51 0.42
C ILE A 252 0.06 12.74 1.19
N ASP A 253 -0.47 12.91 2.42
CA ASP A 253 0.06 13.92 3.33
C ASP A 253 1.40 13.41 3.91
N PRO A 254 2.53 14.05 3.55
CA PRO A 254 3.82 13.56 3.99
C PRO A 254 4.08 13.79 5.47
N HIS A 255 3.35 14.69 6.16
CA HIS A 255 3.46 14.91 7.59
C HIS A 255 2.71 13.83 8.39
N LEU A 256 1.54 13.40 7.93
CA LEU A 256 0.79 12.30 8.55
C LEU A 256 1.43 10.93 8.28
N CYS A 257 2.07 10.77 7.12
CA CYS A 257 2.69 9.50 6.72
C CYS A 257 3.83 9.11 7.66
N GLN A 258 3.75 7.94 8.31
CA GLN A 258 4.78 7.41 9.21
C GLN A 258 5.62 6.27 8.60
N GLY A 259 5.47 5.99 7.30
CA GLY A 259 6.41 5.13 6.58
C GLY A 259 6.13 3.62 6.62
N PHE A 260 4.98 3.14 7.06
CA PHE A 260 4.68 1.71 7.25
C PHE A 260 4.84 0.80 6.02
N GLY A 261 5.03 1.32 4.83
CA GLY A 261 5.25 0.53 3.62
C GLY A 261 3.99 -0.12 3.03
N SER A 262 2.97 -0.35 3.81
CA SER A 262 1.75 -1.10 3.47
C SER A 262 1.05 -0.61 2.20
N CYS A 263 0.97 0.69 1.96
CA CYS A 263 0.31 1.24 0.77
C CYS A 263 1.09 0.94 -0.53
N ALA A 264 2.43 0.88 -0.49
CA ALA A 264 3.24 0.45 -1.64
C ALA A 264 3.05 -1.04 -1.92
N THR A 265 3.02 -1.87 -0.87
CA THR A 265 2.75 -3.30 -0.99
C THR A 265 1.35 -3.57 -1.53
N ALA A 266 0.33 -2.86 -1.06
CA ALA A 266 -1.05 -2.99 -1.54
C ALA A 266 -1.27 -2.48 -2.97
N CYS A 267 -0.42 -1.58 -3.48
CA CYS A 267 -0.58 -0.97 -4.80
C CYS A 267 -0.26 -1.98 -5.93
N PRO A 268 -1.24 -2.40 -6.75
CA PRO A 268 -1.01 -3.41 -7.78
C PRO A 268 -0.29 -2.88 -9.03
N THR A 269 -0.30 -1.56 -9.22
CA THR A 269 0.32 -0.91 -10.38
C THR A 269 1.70 -0.33 -10.06
N GLY A 270 2.12 -0.33 -8.78
CA GLY A 270 3.33 0.37 -8.36
C GLY A 270 3.23 1.90 -8.39
N ALA A 271 2.02 2.46 -8.58
CA ALA A 271 1.81 3.91 -8.57
C ALA A 271 2.27 4.56 -7.25
N ILE A 272 2.12 3.86 -6.13
CA ILE A 272 2.76 4.22 -4.86
C ILE A 272 4.00 3.33 -4.72
N ALA A 273 5.16 3.95 -4.71
CA ALA A 273 6.44 3.29 -4.52
C ALA A 273 7.08 3.74 -3.20
N TYR A 274 7.56 2.77 -2.42
CA TYR A 274 8.39 3.05 -1.24
C TYR A 274 9.76 3.55 -1.69
N HIS A 275 10.34 4.51 -0.98
CA HIS A 275 11.55 5.20 -1.43
C HIS A 275 12.68 5.21 -0.38
N GLN A 276 12.64 4.27 0.58
CA GLN A 276 13.63 4.17 1.68
C GLN A 276 14.06 2.71 1.98
N PRO A 277 14.85 2.09 1.14
CA PRO A 277 15.19 2.36 -0.27
C PRO A 277 14.06 1.96 -1.23
N ASP A 278 14.20 2.32 -2.50
CA ASP A 278 13.24 1.91 -3.53
C ASP A 278 13.31 0.39 -3.82
N ALA A 279 12.27 -0.13 -4.50
CA ALA A 279 12.11 -1.55 -4.77
C ALA A 279 13.25 -2.14 -5.63
N ASN A 280 13.80 -1.38 -6.58
CA ASN A 280 14.90 -1.85 -7.42
C ASN A 280 16.21 -1.95 -6.62
N THR A 281 16.46 -0.99 -5.75
CA THR A 281 17.61 -1.00 -4.82
C THR A 281 17.49 -2.17 -3.84
N SER A 282 16.31 -2.41 -3.29
CA SER A 282 16.03 -3.56 -2.42
C SER A 282 16.21 -4.88 -3.17
N GLY A 283 15.70 -4.98 -4.40
CA GLY A 283 15.86 -6.16 -5.25
C GLY A 283 17.32 -6.46 -5.60
N ASP A 284 18.13 -5.43 -5.91
CA ASP A 284 19.57 -5.56 -6.13
C ASP A 284 20.30 -6.02 -4.87
N TYR A 285 19.93 -5.49 -3.71
CA TYR A 285 20.49 -5.95 -2.43
C TYR A 285 20.20 -7.43 -2.17
N LEU A 286 18.94 -7.87 -2.33
CA LEU A 286 18.55 -9.27 -2.16
C LEU A 286 19.30 -10.19 -3.13
N PHE A 287 19.42 -9.79 -4.39
CA PHE A 287 20.18 -10.54 -5.39
C PHE A 287 21.65 -10.71 -5.00
N ARG A 288 22.35 -9.61 -4.63
CA ARG A 288 23.76 -9.64 -4.23
C ARG A 288 23.97 -10.43 -2.94
N LEU A 289 23.09 -10.28 -1.95
CA LEU A 289 23.15 -11.02 -0.69
C LEU A 289 23.13 -12.53 -0.93
N LEU A 290 22.17 -13.01 -1.71
CA LEU A 290 22.02 -14.42 -2.04
C LEU A 290 23.17 -14.92 -2.92
N LYS A 291 23.66 -14.12 -3.84
CA LYS A 291 24.83 -14.43 -4.68
C LYS A 291 26.08 -14.62 -3.82
N HIS A 292 26.44 -13.66 -2.97
CA HIS A 292 27.60 -13.75 -2.09
C HIS A 292 27.50 -14.93 -1.12
N TYR A 293 26.29 -15.23 -0.61
CA TYR A 293 26.08 -16.38 0.25
C TYR A 293 26.43 -17.71 -0.46
N ARG A 294 25.98 -17.88 -1.70
CA ARG A 294 26.30 -19.07 -2.49
C ARG A 294 27.77 -19.13 -2.90
N GLU A 295 28.36 -18.01 -3.30
CA GLU A 295 29.79 -17.94 -3.64
C GLU A 295 30.68 -18.33 -2.46
N ALA A 296 30.25 -18.07 -1.24
CA ALA A 296 30.91 -18.51 -0.02
C ALA A 296 30.59 -19.97 0.37
N GLY A 297 29.93 -20.74 -0.48
CA GLY A 297 29.60 -22.16 -0.25
C GLY A 297 28.37 -22.37 0.65
N GLY A 298 27.54 -21.34 0.85
CA GLY A 298 26.28 -21.46 1.59
C GLY A 298 25.20 -22.17 0.77
N GLU A 299 24.42 -23.04 1.43
CA GLU A 299 23.35 -23.81 0.82
C GLU A 299 21.98 -23.46 1.42
N ALA A 300 20.92 -23.58 0.63
CA ALA A 300 19.52 -23.41 1.03
C ALA A 300 19.26 -22.17 1.92
N PRO A 301 19.62 -20.94 1.46
CA PRO A 301 19.46 -19.73 2.26
C PRO A 301 17.99 -19.43 2.51
N GLN A 302 17.65 -19.09 3.75
CA GLN A 302 16.34 -18.57 4.13
C GLN A 302 16.46 -17.08 4.46
N LEU A 303 15.67 -16.25 3.83
CA LEU A 303 15.65 -14.82 4.15
C LEU A 303 14.68 -14.55 5.32
N LEU A 304 15.14 -13.74 6.28
CA LEU A 304 14.32 -13.21 7.36
C LEU A 304 14.24 -11.69 7.21
N ILE A 305 13.14 -11.21 6.66
CA ILE A 305 12.85 -9.78 6.46
C ILE A 305 12.32 -9.23 7.77
N ALA A 306 12.96 -8.19 8.31
CA ALA A 306 12.58 -7.55 9.55
C ALA A 306 12.74 -6.03 9.46
N GLY A 307 11.74 -5.29 9.97
CA GLY A 307 11.78 -3.86 10.12
C GLY A 307 12.60 -3.41 11.32
N GLU A 308 12.82 -2.10 11.45
CA GLU A 308 13.54 -1.55 12.59
C GLU A 308 12.81 -1.83 13.92
N SER A 309 11.47 -1.84 13.91
CA SER A 309 10.66 -2.17 15.10
C SER A 309 10.80 -3.62 15.55
N GLU A 310 11.15 -4.53 14.66
CA GLU A 310 11.38 -5.94 14.94
C GLU A 310 12.85 -6.28 15.21
N ARG A 311 13.77 -5.33 15.01
CA ARG A 311 15.22 -5.57 15.03
C ARG A 311 15.70 -6.25 16.32
N GLU A 312 15.40 -5.68 17.47
CA GLU A 312 15.86 -6.20 18.76
C GLU A 312 15.34 -7.63 19.01
N TRP A 313 14.06 -7.86 18.74
CA TRP A 313 13.45 -9.16 18.87
C TRP A 313 14.06 -10.21 17.94
N VAL A 314 14.29 -9.84 16.65
CA VAL A 314 14.86 -10.75 15.65
C VAL A 314 16.35 -11.00 15.95
N GLU A 315 17.12 -10.00 16.35
CA GLU A 315 18.54 -10.18 16.74
C GLU A 315 18.69 -11.14 17.92
N ALA A 316 17.82 -11.03 18.92
CA ALA A 316 17.80 -11.97 20.07
C ALA A 316 17.52 -13.41 19.62
N LYS A 317 16.66 -13.62 18.63
CA LYS A 317 16.33 -14.96 18.07
C LYS A 317 17.39 -15.46 17.09
N LEU A 318 18.09 -14.58 16.36
CA LEU A 318 19.00 -14.94 15.28
C LEU A 318 20.16 -15.84 15.73
N ALA A 319 20.57 -15.74 17.00
CA ALA A 319 21.61 -16.59 17.58
C ALA A 319 21.19 -18.07 17.68
N SER A 320 19.90 -18.34 17.85
CA SER A 320 19.33 -19.69 17.93
C SER A 320 18.94 -20.28 16.58
N LEU A 321 18.78 -19.42 15.54
CA LEU A 321 18.41 -19.86 14.19
C LEU A 321 19.55 -20.59 13.48
N PRO A 322 19.25 -21.54 12.58
CA PRO A 322 20.24 -22.16 11.71
C PRO A 322 21.05 -21.14 10.93
N ALA A 323 22.29 -21.47 10.66
CA ALA A 323 23.24 -20.53 10.03
C ALA A 323 22.90 -20.17 8.56
N ASN A 324 21.98 -20.87 7.91
CA ASN A 324 21.45 -20.53 6.59
C ASN A 324 20.34 -19.47 6.61
N TRP A 325 19.98 -18.93 7.76
CA TRP A 325 19.06 -17.81 7.87
C TRP A 325 19.81 -16.48 7.70
N LEU A 326 19.40 -15.69 6.72
CA LEU A 326 20.00 -14.41 6.37
C LEU A 326 19.03 -13.28 6.77
N PRO A 327 19.38 -12.46 7.76
CA PRO A 327 18.57 -11.30 8.11
C PRO A 327 18.63 -10.25 7.00
N VAL A 328 17.47 -9.70 6.66
CA VAL A 328 17.29 -8.58 5.72
C VAL A 328 16.63 -7.45 6.49
N TRP A 329 17.42 -6.46 6.86
CA TRP A 329 16.94 -5.31 7.60
C TRP A 329 16.33 -4.29 6.64
N VAL A 330 15.10 -3.89 6.90
CA VAL A 330 14.37 -2.86 6.16
C VAL A 330 13.82 -1.82 7.12
N GLU A 331 13.38 -0.68 6.64
CA GLU A 331 12.74 0.33 7.50
C GLU A 331 11.47 -0.25 8.13
N GLU A 332 10.63 -0.87 7.31
CA GLU A 332 9.37 -1.50 7.72
C GLU A 332 9.19 -2.85 7.03
N SER A 333 8.82 -3.88 7.77
CA SER A 333 8.65 -5.25 7.24
C SER A 333 7.62 -5.34 6.11
N ALA A 334 6.58 -4.52 6.13
CA ALA A 334 5.55 -4.46 5.10
C ALA A 334 5.92 -3.62 3.86
N SER A 335 7.14 -3.07 3.79
CA SER A 335 7.61 -2.30 2.63
C SER A 335 8.00 -3.17 1.43
N LEU A 336 8.32 -4.45 1.65
CA LEU A 336 8.62 -5.43 0.61
C LEU A 336 7.38 -6.31 0.36
N GLY A 337 6.85 -6.25 -0.85
CA GLY A 337 5.67 -7.00 -1.25
C GLY A 337 5.96 -8.34 -1.91
N ILE A 338 4.90 -8.96 -2.42
CA ILE A 338 4.91 -10.28 -3.06
C ILE A 338 5.92 -10.37 -4.22
N GLU A 339 6.12 -9.29 -4.97
CA GLU A 339 7.10 -9.22 -6.07
C GLU A 339 8.53 -9.42 -5.57
N SER A 340 8.88 -8.83 -4.43
CA SER A 340 10.18 -8.96 -3.80
C SER A 340 10.40 -10.35 -3.20
N TRP A 341 9.34 -10.95 -2.63
CA TRP A 341 9.40 -12.29 -2.06
C TRP A 341 9.60 -13.35 -3.16
N PHE A 342 8.89 -13.24 -4.28
CA PHE A 342 9.07 -14.13 -5.43
C PHE A 342 10.42 -13.93 -6.10
N ALA A 343 10.88 -12.68 -6.25
CA ALA A 343 12.22 -12.37 -6.75
C ALA A 343 13.31 -13.03 -5.88
N ALA A 344 13.19 -12.97 -4.56
CA ALA A 344 14.13 -13.63 -3.64
C ALA A 344 14.20 -15.15 -3.86
N LEU A 345 13.05 -15.82 -4.04
CA LEU A 345 13.03 -17.25 -4.37
C LEU A 345 13.68 -17.51 -5.73
N ALA A 346 13.41 -16.71 -6.76
CA ALA A 346 14.02 -16.82 -8.08
C ALA A 346 15.53 -16.52 -8.07
N TYR A 347 16.01 -15.70 -7.12
CA TYR A 347 17.43 -15.47 -6.86
C TYR A 347 18.11 -16.60 -6.08
N GLY A 348 17.33 -17.61 -5.64
CA GLY A 348 17.84 -18.81 -5.00
C GLY A 348 17.69 -18.83 -3.48
N ALA A 349 16.76 -18.07 -2.91
CA ALA A 349 16.32 -18.33 -1.54
C ALA A 349 15.48 -19.61 -1.48
N SER A 350 15.66 -20.41 -0.45
CA SER A 350 14.82 -21.58 -0.19
C SER A 350 13.49 -21.21 0.45
N ALA A 351 13.48 -20.12 1.24
CA ALA A 351 12.30 -19.57 1.86
C ALA A 351 12.46 -18.07 2.16
N VAL A 352 11.32 -17.41 2.34
CA VAL A 352 11.23 -16.02 2.82
C VAL A 352 10.33 -16.00 4.05
N ARG A 353 10.80 -15.39 5.12
CA ARG A 353 10.07 -15.18 6.37
C ARG A 353 9.95 -13.68 6.63
N ILE A 354 8.77 -13.24 6.98
CA ILE A 354 8.47 -11.85 7.28
C ILE A 354 8.26 -11.74 8.80
N ALA A 355 9.13 -11.02 9.47
CA ALA A 355 8.97 -10.70 10.88
C ALA A 355 7.92 -9.60 11.02
N LEU A 356 6.92 -9.80 11.85
CA LEU A 356 5.87 -8.84 12.13
C LEU A 356 5.49 -8.94 13.60
N SER A 357 5.80 -7.91 14.38
CA SER A 357 5.55 -7.87 15.82
C SER A 357 4.05 -7.80 16.14
N ASP A 358 3.67 -8.18 17.35
CA ASP A 358 2.29 -8.07 17.82
C ASP A 358 1.82 -6.61 17.93
N TYR A 359 2.75 -5.66 17.96
CA TYR A 359 2.49 -4.22 17.97
C TYR A 359 2.26 -3.61 16.58
N ALA A 360 2.41 -4.41 15.50
CA ALA A 360 2.10 -3.95 14.17
C ALA A 360 0.63 -3.54 14.04
N PRO A 361 0.31 -2.42 13.37
CA PRO A 361 -1.08 -2.01 13.14
C PRO A 361 -1.91 -3.14 12.52
N ALA A 362 -3.17 -3.26 12.93
CA ALA A 362 -4.06 -4.33 12.46
C ALA A 362 -4.28 -4.28 10.95
N SER A 363 -4.36 -3.09 10.36
CA SER A 363 -4.45 -2.88 8.91
C SER A 363 -3.22 -3.38 8.16
N VAL A 364 -2.01 -3.16 8.73
CA VAL A 364 -0.74 -3.64 8.16
C VAL A 364 -0.66 -5.16 8.24
N ARG A 365 -1.01 -5.75 9.40
CA ARG A 365 -1.05 -7.21 9.59
C ARG A 365 -2.02 -7.86 8.61
N ALA A 366 -3.24 -7.35 8.52
CA ALA A 366 -4.27 -7.86 7.60
C ALA A 366 -3.83 -7.79 6.13
N LEU A 367 -3.09 -6.75 5.73
CA LEU A 367 -2.49 -6.68 4.40
C LEU A 367 -1.47 -7.80 4.19
N VAL A 368 -0.49 -7.95 5.09
CA VAL A 368 0.57 -8.98 4.95
C VAL A 368 -0.06 -10.37 4.86
N GLU A 369 -1.06 -10.68 5.69
CA GLU A 369 -1.79 -11.95 5.66
C GLU A 369 -2.52 -12.18 4.33
N ARG A 370 -3.15 -11.16 3.73
CA ARG A 370 -3.77 -11.25 2.39
C ARG A 370 -2.74 -11.50 1.28
N GLU A 371 -1.60 -10.81 1.35
CA GLU A 371 -0.53 -11.01 0.38
C GLU A 371 0.09 -12.41 0.52
N LEU A 372 0.25 -12.92 1.75
CA LEU A 372 0.70 -14.29 2.01
C LEU A 372 -0.30 -15.34 1.49
N ALA A 373 -1.60 -15.11 1.67
CA ALA A 373 -2.64 -15.99 1.11
C ALA A 373 -2.57 -16.04 -0.43
N SER A 374 -2.33 -14.89 -1.06
CA SER A 374 -2.10 -14.82 -2.51
C SER A 374 -0.81 -15.53 -2.92
N ALA A 375 0.28 -15.28 -2.19
CA ALA A 375 1.57 -15.92 -2.43
C ALA A 375 1.50 -17.44 -2.31
N ALA A 376 0.76 -17.98 -1.34
CA ALA A 376 0.58 -19.41 -1.14
C ALA A 376 -0.07 -20.08 -2.38
N VAL A 377 -1.11 -19.47 -2.95
CA VAL A 377 -1.74 -19.94 -4.18
C VAL A 377 -0.77 -19.92 -5.36
N LEU A 378 -0.04 -18.81 -5.54
CA LEU A 378 0.93 -18.68 -6.62
C LEU A 378 2.08 -19.68 -6.47
N LEU A 379 2.58 -19.92 -5.25
CA LEU A 379 3.62 -20.92 -4.99
C LEU A 379 3.17 -22.33 -5.38
N VAL A 380 1.98 -22.72 -4.94
CA VAL A 380 1.39 -24.04 -5.34
C VAL A 380 1.25 -24.12 -6.85
N GLY A 381 0.77 -23.06 -7.49
CA GLY A 381 0.70 -22.96 -8.95
C GLY A 381 2.06 -23.05 -9.64
N ALA A 382 3.12 -22.58 -9.02
CA ALA A 382 4.48 -22.71 -9.51
C ALA A 382 5.15 -24.06 -9.15
N GLY A 383 4.41 -25.03 -8.57
CA GLY A 383 4.94 -26.34 -8.17
C GLY A 383 5.76 -26.31 -6.87
N LEU A 384 5.58 -25.29 -6.05
CA LEU A 384 6.31 -25.09 -4.80
C LEU A 384 5.39 -25.25 -3.58
N ALA A 385 5.97 -25.57 -2.42
CA ALA A 385 5.22 -25.62 -1.17
C ALA A 385 4.72 -24.22 -0.77
N ALA A 386 3.44 -24.14 -0.36
CA ALA A 386 2.78 -22.89 0.03
C ALA A 386 3.51 -22.13 1.17
N ASN A 387 4.17 -22.85 2.07
CA ASN A 387 4.87 -22.31 3.23
C ASN A 387 6.28 -21.79 2.94
N ARG A 388 6.72 -21.74 1.67
CA ARG A 388 8.03 -21.12 1.33
C ARG A 388 8.07 -19.62 1.62
N ILE A 389 6.91 -18.95 1.61
CA ILE A 389 6.76 -17.56 2.03
C ILE A 389 5.75 -17.54 3.18
N ALA A 390 6.14 -17.09 4.37
CA ALA A 390 5.28 -17.10 5.55
C ALA A 390 5.71 -16.05 6.59
N LEU A 391 4.86 -15.78 7.57
CA LEU A 391 5.27 -15.03 8.75
C LEU A 391 6.35 -15.80 9.53
N PHE A 392 7.28 -15.04 10.09
CA PHE A 392 8.18 -15.55 11.11
C PHE A 392 7.43 -15.57 12.44
N VAL A 393 7.25 -16.78 13.00
CA VAL A 393 6.67 -16.97 14.32
C VAL A 393 7.83 -17.29 15.25
N ASP A 394 7.95 -18.45 15.79
CA ASP A 394 9.14 -18.89 16.52
C ASP A 394 9.91 -19.94 15.70
N ALA A 395 11.23 -20.02 15.91
CA ALA A 395 12.08 -20.99 15.21
C ALA A 395 11.60 -22.44 15.34
N GLU A 396 10.96 -22.77 16.48
CA GLU A 396 10.41 -24.10 16.75
C GLU A 396 9.09 -24.37 16.01
N ALA A 397 8.34 -23.31 15.65
CA ALA A 397 7.08 -23.41 14.91
C ALA A 397 7.26 -23.34 13.39
N CYS A 398 8.46 -23.04 12.90
CA CYS A 398 8.75 -23.08 11.47
C CYS A 398 8.84 -24.54 11.01
N GLU A 399 7.80 -25.05 10.33
CA GLU A 399 7.88 -26.37 9.68
C GLU A 399 9.14 -26.49 8.84
N PRO A 400 9.88 -27.61 8.95
CA PRO A 400 11.06 -27.84 8.13
C PRO A 400 10.62 -27.85 6.66
N ILE A 401 11.10 -26.85 5.91
CA ILE A 401 10.92 -26.85 4.47
C ILE A 401 11.83 -27.95 3.94
N SER A 402 11.26 -28.88 3.17
CA SER A 402 12.03 -29.86 2.42
C SER A 402 13.06 -29.09 1.58
N CYS A 403 14.29 -29.08 2.05
CA CYS A 403 15.40 -28.35 1.43
C CYS A 403 15.82 -29.09 0.15
N GLN A 404 15.08 -28.91 -0.93
CA GLN A 404 15.72 -29.03 -2.24
C GLN A 404 16.70 -27.85 -2.36
N PRO A 405 17.92 -28.09 -2.84
CA PRO A 405 18.88 -27.01 -3.02
C PRO A 405 18.25 -25.91 -3.87
N ALA A 406 18.11 -24.72 -3.31
CA ALA A 406 17.59 -23.59 -4.02
C ALA A 406 18.61 -23.16 -5.08
N VAL A 407 18.24 -23.34 -6.34
CA VAL A 407 19.06 -22.91 -7.48
C VAL A 407 18.65 -21.49 -7.84
N ALA A 408 19.63 -20.61 -8.09
CA ALA A 408 19.33 -19.31 -8.66
C ALA A 408 18.85 -19.51 -10.11
N LEU A 409 17.62 -19.06 -10.38
CA LEU A 409 17.01 -19.13 -11.71
C LEU A 409 17.27 -17.87 -12.53
N LEU A 410 17.56 -16.76 -11.85
CA LEU A 410 17.87 -15.48 -12.46
C LEU A 410 19.33 -15.11 -12.17
N ASP A 411 20.05 -14.67 -13.19
CA ASP A 411 21.48 -14.28 -13.16
C ASP A 411 21.68 -12.77 -12.96
N LYS A 412 20.61 -11.99 -12.95
CA LYS A 412 20.61 -10.54 -12.79
C LYS A 412 19.44 -10.08 -11.92
N PRO A 413 19.59 -8.94 -11.22
CA PRO A 413 18.48 -8.34 -10.49
C PRO A 413 17.39 -7.84 -11.46
N LEU A 414 16.14 -8.00 -11.05
CA LEU A 414 14.98 -7.47 -11.77
C LEU A 414 14.94 -5.94 -11.65
N LYS A 415 14.59 -5.26 -12.75
CA LYS A 415 14.53 -3.79 -12.84
C LYS A 415 13.25 -3.29 -13.53
N GLY A 416 12.28 -4.15 -13.71
CA GLY A 416 10.97 -3.81 -14.24
C GLY A 416 10.07 -3.09 -13.23
N ASP A 417 8.83 -2.85 -13.63
CA ASP A 417 7.80 -2.43 -12.69
C ASP A 417 7.43 -3.56 -11.71
N LYS A 418 6.65 -3.22 -10.69
CA LYS A 418 6.25 -4.17 -9.63
C LYS A 418 5.61 -5.44 -10.19
N ARG A 419 4.68 -5.29 -11.15
CA ARG A 419 3.94 -6.40 -11.73
C ARG A 419 4.79 -7.23 -12.69
N GLU A 420 5.61 -6.57 -13.49
CA GLU A 420 6.59 -7.22 -14.36
C GLU A 420 7.57 -8.06 -13.56
N ASN A 421 8.16 -7.50 -12.49
CA ASN A 421 9.08 -8.21 -11.62
C ASN A 421 8.46 -9.46 -10.99
N LEU A 422 7.20 -9.37 -10.52
CA LEU A 422 6.48 -10.52 -9.99
C LEU A 422 6.33 -11.61 -11.04
N PHE A 423 5.87 -11.28 -12.24
CA PHE A 423 5.62 -12.30 -13.26
C PHE A 423 6.90 -12.89 -13.84
N VAL A 424 7.98 -12.13 -13.98
CA VAL A 424 9.28 -12.68 -14.37
C VAL A 424 9.79 -13.68 -13.34
N ALA A 425 9.69 -13.36 -12.05
CA ALA A 425 10.09 -14.26 -10.98
C ALA A 425 9.17 -15.51 -10.92
N PHE A 426 7.87 -15.32 -11.01
CA PHE A 426 6.89 -16.40 -11.03
C PHE A 426 7.11 -17.36 -12.22
N ASP A 427 7.30 -16.83 -13.43
CA ASP A 427 7.51 -17.60 -14.65
C ASP A 427 8.78 -18.46 -14.56
N ALA A 428 9.87 -17.88 -14.01
CA ALA A 428 11.11 -18.63 -13.79
C ALA A 428 10.90 -19.80 -12.80
N LEU A 429 10.19 -19.56 -11.70
CA LEU A 429 9.86 -20.59 -10.70
C LEU A 429 8.92 -21.64 -11.28
N TRP A 430 7.87 -21.23 -12.00
CA TRP A 430 6.91 -22.10 -12.65
C TRP A 430 7.58 -23.03 -13.67
N GLN A 431 8.47 -22.49 -14.50
CA GLN A 431 9.20 -23.26 -15.50
C GLN A 431 10.16 -24.28 -14.87
N ALA A 432 10.86 -23.88 -13.80
CA ALA A 432 11.85 -24.73 -13.12
C ALA A 432 11.22 -25.88 -12.33
N ASN A 433 9.96 -25.76 -11.91
CA ASN A 433 9.28 -26.74 -11.06
C ASN A 433 8.09 -27.41 -11.76
N GLU A 434 7.98 -27.31 -13.08
CA GLU A 434 6.88 -27.90 -13.86
C GLU A 434 5.49 -27.54 -13.28
N GLY A 435 5.27 -26.22 -13.04
CA GLY A 435 4.09 -25.72 -12.37
C GLY A 435 2.77 -26.05 -13.07
N SER A 436 1.66 -25.82 -12.39
CA SER A 436 0.30 -26.07 -12.87
C SER A 436 0.04 -25.40 -14.23
N ARG A 437 -0.73 -26.07 -15.07
CA ARG A 437 -1.23 -25.49 -16.33
C ARG A 437 -2.67 -24.97 -16.20
N GLU A 438 -3.38 -25.40 -15.17
CA GLU A 438 -4.75 -25.00 -14.92
C GLU A 438 -4.80 -23.61 -14.25
N PRO A 439 -5.80 -22.78 -14.57
CA PRO A 439 -6.00 -21.51 -13.90
C PRO A 439 -6.12 -21.65 -12.37
N LEU A 440 -5.44 -20.81 -11.64
CA LEU A 440 -5.43 -20.81 -10.19
C LEU A 440 -6.54 -19.91 -9.65
N VAL A 441 -7.34 -20.39 -8.72
CA VAL A 441 -8.32 -19.58 -8.01
C VAL A 441 -7.57 -18.79 -6.93
N VAL A 442 -7.55 -17.47 -7.05
CA VAL A 442 -6.88 -16.57 -6.09
C VAL A 442 -7.89 -16.02 -5.06
N PRO A 443 -7.43 -15.58 -3.88
CA PRO A 443 -8.29 -14.97 -2.89
C PRO A 443 -9.08 -13.78 -3.45
N HIS A 444 -10.30 -13.60 -2.97
CA HIS A 444 -11.09 -12.42 -3.32
C HIS A 444 -10.34 -11.13 -2.99
N GLY A 445 -10.37 -10.20 -3.92
CA GLY A 445 -9.63 -8.96 -3.77
C GLY A 445 -8.15 -9.05 -4.18
N ALA A 446 -7.61 -10.20 -4.60
CA ALA A 446 -6.28 -10.27 -5.21
C ALA A 446 -6.24 -9.49 -6.54
N PRO A 447 -5.08 -8.88 -6.92
CA PRO A 447 -4.99 -8.08 -8.15
C PRO A 447 -4.73 -8.92 -9.39
N TYR A 448 -5.33 -10.11 -9.46
CA TYR A 448 -5.21 -11.07 -10.55
C TYR A 448 -6.58 -11.58 -10.95
N GLY A 449 -6.90 -11.60 -12.24
CA GLY A 449 -8.15 -12.17 -12.69
C GLY A 449 -8.40 -12.01 -14.17
N SER A 450 -9.48 -12.65 -14.62
CA SER A 450 -10.02 -12.52 -15.95
C SER A 450 -11.23 -11.60 -15.99
N VAL A 451 -11.60 -11.28 -17.21
CA VAL A 451 -12.84 -10.57 -17.55
C VAL A 451 -13.68 -11.52 -18.39
N GLU A 452 -14.89 -11.79 -17.92
CA GLU A 452 -15.90 -12.51 -18.66
C GLU A 452 -16.88 -11.54 -19.29
N LEU A 453 -17.26 -11.80 -20.55
CA LEU A 453 -18.17 -10.95 -21.31
C LEU A 453 -19.47 -11.69 -21.64
N LYS A 454 -20.60 -11.12 -21.26
CA LYS A 454 -21.90 -11.51 -21.76
C LYS A 454 -22.04 -10.96 -23.19
N GLU A 455 -21.62 -11.74 -24.19
CA GLU A 455 -21.52 -11.27 -25.57
C GLU A 455 -22.83 -10.73 -26.14
N ALA A 456 -23.98 -11.35 -25.77
CA ALA A 456 -25.31 -10.92 -26.23
C ALA A 456 -25.67 -9.49 -25.77
N ASP A 457 -25.20 -9.09 -24.59
CA ASP A 457 -25.48 -7.78 -24.01
C ASP A 457 -24.48 -6.71 -24.44
N CYS A 458 -23.28 -7.11 -24.84
CA CYS A 458 -22.22 -6.19 -25.21
C CYS A 458 -22.51 -5.48 -26.53
N THR A 459 -22.49 -4.15 -26.53
CA THR A 459 -22.68 -3.28 -27.71
C THR A 459 -21.38 -2.76 -28.31
N LEU A 460 -20.20 -3.22 -27.82
CA LEU A 460 -18.89 -2.72 -28.23
C LEU A 460 -18.76 -1.20 -28.13
N CYS A 461 -19.37 -0.57 -27.12
CA CYS A 461 -19.35 0.88 -26.92
C CYS A 461 -17.97 1.42 -26.46
N MET A 462 -17.00 0.55 -26.15
CA MET A 462 -15.65 0.87 -25.71
C MET A 462 -15.56 1.64 -24.37
N GLY A 463 -16.64 1.75 -23.60
CA GLY A 463 -16.63 2.37 -22.27
C GLY A 463 -15.64 1.70 -21.32
N CYS A 464 -15.57 0.37 -21.33
CA CYS A 464 -14.62 -0.42 -20.53
C CYS A 464 -13.16 -0.19 -20.95
N VAL A 465 -12.89 -0.03 -22.24
CA VAL A 465 -11.54 0.29 -22.76
C VAL A 465 -11.12 1.69 -22.31
N ALA A 466 -12.05 2.65 -22.38
CA ALA A 466 -11.79 4.04 -22.04
C ALA A 466 -11.39 4.26 -20.57
N VAL A 467 -11.86 3.40 -19.66
CA VAL A 467 -11.57 3.50 -18.21
C VAL A 467 -10.52 2.50 -17.72
N CYS A 468 -10.01 1.59 -18.57
CA CYS A 468 -9.04 0.59 -18.16
C CYS A 468 -7.65 1.22 -17.93
N PRO A 469 -7.16 1.34 -16.68
CA PRO A 469 -5.92 2.04 -16.38
C PRO A 469 -4.69 1.27 -16.83
N SER A 470 -4.74 -0.07 -16.78
CA SER A 470 -3.65 -0.96 -17.18
C SER A 470 -3.69 -1.36 -18.66
N ARG A 471 -4.72 -0.92 -19.40
CA ARG A 471 -4.96 -1.28 -20.80
C ARG A 471 -5.13 -2.78 -21.05
N ALA A 472 -5.46 -3.54 -20.02
CA ALA A 472 -5.81 -4.95 -20.14
C ALA A 472 -6.95 -5.17 -21.14
N LEU A 473 -7.93 -4.25 -21.16
CA LEU A 473 -8.98 -4.18 -22.18
C LEU A 473 -8.59 -3.17 -23.26
N HIS A 474 -8.62 -3.58 -24.52
CA HIS A 474 -8.30 -2.72 -25.65
C HIS A 474 -9.14 -3.05 -26.89
N ALA A 475 -9.33 -2.06 -27.75
CA ALA A 475 -10.08 -2.21 -28.98
C ALA A 475 -9.24 -2.92 -30.06
N VAL A 476 -9.90 -3.65 -30.96
CA VAL A 476 -9.30 -4.12 -32.20
C VAL A 476 -9.21 -2.94 -33.16
N GLY A 477 -8.00 -2.62 -33.67
CA GLY A 477 -7.73 -1.35 -34.33
C GLY A 477 -8.47 -1.11 -35.67
N HIS A 478 -8.91 -2.17 -36.37
CA HIS A 478 -9.44 -2.09 -37.75
C HIS A 478 -10.90 -2.56 -37.90
N ALA A 479 -11.47 -3.15 -36.87
CA ALA A 479 -12.85 -3.65 -36.86
C ALA A 479 -13.45 -3.50 -35.45
N PRO A 480 -14.79 -3.46 -35.31
CA PRO A 480 -15.42 -3.48 -33.99
C PRO A 480 -15.06 -4.77 -33.25
N GLY A 481 -14.32 -4.62 -32.16
CA GLY A 481 -13.91 -5.77 -31.37
C GLY A 481 -13.27 -5.35 -30.05
N LEU A 482 -13.40 -6.20 -29.06
CA LEU A 482 -12.88 -6.05 -27.72
C LEU A 482 -11.91 -7.18 -27.40
N ASN A 483 -10.70 -6.82 -27.08
CA ASN A 483 -9.62 -7.72 -26.70
C ASN A 483 -9.27 -7.56 -25.21
N PHE A 484 -8.68 -8.61 -24.64
CA PHE A 484 -8.25 -8.68 -23.26
C PHE A 484 -6.90 -9.38 -23.13
N ILE A 485 -6.04 -8.87 -22.21
CA ILE A 485 -4.80 -9.51 -21.78
C ILE A 485 -4.86 -9.73 -20.28
N GLU A 486 -4.87 -10.99 -19.84
CA GLU A 486 -5.04 -11.34 -18.43
C GLU A 486 -3.87 -10.83 -17.56
N GLN A 487 -2.63 -10.88 -18.07
CA GLN A 487 -1.45 -10.40 -17.36
C GLN A 487 -1.59 -8.95 -16.87
N ASP A 488 -2.25 -8.11 -17.65
CA ASP A 488 -2.33 -6.67 -17.38
C ASP A 488 -3.52 -6.31 -16.48
N CYS A 489 -4.46 -7.24 -16.26
CA CYS A 489 -5.64 -7.00 -15.45
C CYS A 489 -5.31 -6.95 -13.95
N ILE A 490 -5.67 -5.84 -13.31
CA ILE A 490 -5.46 -5.60 -11.87
C ILE A 490 -6.74 -5.73 -11.03
N GLN A 491 -7.83 -6.22 -11.61
CA GLN A 491 -9.13 -6.42 -10.93
C GLN A 491 -9.66 -5.16 -10.22
N CYS A 492 -9.51 -3.98 -10.83
CA CYS A 492 -9.90 -2.71 -10.21
C CYS A 492 -11.41 -2.41 -10.28
N GLY A 493 -12.19 -3.16 -11.05
CA GLY A 493 -13.65 -3.03 -11.15
C GLY A 493 -14.17 -1.87 -12.02
N MET A 494 -13.32 -1.01 -12.58
CA MET A 494 -13.78 0.13 -13.38
C MET A 494 -14.56 -0.28 -14.63
N CYS A 495 -14.12 -1.32 -15.34
CA CYS A 495 -14.77 -1.78 -16.57
C CYS A 495 -16.18 -2.31 -16.31
N GLU A 496 -16.40 -2.98 -15.18
CA GLU A 496 -17.70 -3.47 -14.75
C GLU A 496 -18.64 -2.30 -14.43
N LYS A 497 -18.17 -1.32 -13.64
CA LYS A 497 -18.93 -0.11 -13.28
C LYS A 497 -19.23 0.81 -14.48
N ALA A 498 -18.31 0.87 -15.44
CA ALA A 498 -18.47 1.72 -16.63
C ALA A 498 -19.33 1.08 -17.72
N CYS A 499 -19.69 -0.21 -17.61
CA CYS A 499 -20.47 -0.90 -18.61
C CYS A 499 -21.97 -0.54 -18.50
N PRO A 500 -22.55 0.21 -19.46
CA PRO A 500 -23.95 0.61 -19.39
C PRO A 500 -24.94 -0.56 -19.58
N GLU A 501 -24.44 -1.66 -20.16
CA GLU A 501 -25.24 -2.86 -20.42
C GLU A 501 -24.96 -3.99 -19.40
N GLN A 502 -24.12 -3.74 -18.37
CA GLN A 502 -23.73 -4.71 -17.33
C GLN A 502 -23.24 -6.07 -17.92
N ALA A 503 -22.53 -5.97 -19.05
CA ALA A 503 -22.07 -7.13 -19.81
C ALA A 503 -20.72 -7.71 -19.31
N ILE A 504 -20.07 -7.07 -18.34
CA ILE A 504 -18.74 -7.45 -17.84
C ILE A 504 -18.87 -8.02 -16.44
N VAL A 505 -18.18 -9.15 -16.22
CA VAL A 505 -18.02 -9.80 -14.90
C VAL A 505 -16.54 -10.05 -14.66
N LEU A 506 -16.08 -9.73 -13.46
CA LEU A 506 -14.71 -9.98 -13.02
C LEU A 506 -14.60 -11.34 -12.31
N THR A 507 -13.63 -12.15 -12.70
CA THR A 507 -13.37 -13.46 -12.09
C THR A 507 -11.96 -13.49 -11.49
N PRO A 508 -11.82 -13.53 -10.14
CA PRO A 508 -10.52 -13.64 -9.48
C PRO A 508 -9.83 -14.96 -9.82
N ARG A 509 -8.78 -14.90 -10.61
CA ARG A 509 -7.96 -16.06 -10.99
C ARG A 509 -6.59 -15.63 -11.49
N LEU A 510 -5.66 -16.55 -11.63
CA LEU A 510 -4.41 -16.36 -12.35
C LEU A 510 -4.22 -17.48 -13.37
N GLN A 511 -3.97 -17.13 -14.64
CA GLN A 511 -3.47 -18.06 -15.64
C GLN A 511 -1.96 -18.26 -15.40
N PRO A 512 -1.52 -19.46 -14.95
CA PRO A 512 -0.12 -19.67 -14.61
C PRO A 512 0.79 -19.80 -15.83
N VAL A 513 0.26 -20.30 -16.96
CA VAL A 513 1.02 -20.48 -18.20
C VAL A 513 1.35 -19.12 -18.81
N PRO A 514 2.64 -18.74 -18.94
CA PRO A 514 3.06 -17.40 -19.35
C PRO A 514 2.51 -16.98 -20.72
N GLU A 515 2.55 -17.88 -21.70
CA GLU A 515 2.08 -17.60 -23.06
C GLU A 515 0.57 -17.35 -23.09
N ALA A 516 -0.21 -18.17 -22.37
CA ALA A 516 -1.67 -18.01 -22.28
C ALA A 516 -2.05 -16.73 -21.52
N ARG A 517 -1.31 -16.37 -20.45
CA ARG A 517 -1.54 -15.16 -19.67
C ARG A 517 -1.27 -13.89 -20.48
N ARG A 518 -0.25 -13.89 -21.36
CA ARG A 518 0.14 -12.78 -22.23
C ARG A 518 -0.64 -12.73 -23.54
N ALA A 519 -1.33 -13.81 -23.89
CA ALA A 519 -2.06 -13.89 -25.15
C ALA A 519 -3.18 -12.83 -25.19
N VAL A 520 -3.34 -12.22 -26.35
CA VAL A 520 -4.50 -11.37 -26.64
C VAL A 520 -5.71 -12.27 -26.84
N GLN A 521 -6.66 -12.20 -25.92
CA GLN A 521 -7.92 -12.94 -25.98
C GLN A 521 -8.97 -12.05 -26.64
N SER A 522 -9.59 -12.49 -27.72
CA SER A 522 -10.73 -11.80 -28.32
C SER A 522 -11.99 -12.12 -27.51
N LEU A 523 -12.54 -11.13 -26.80
CA LEU A 523 -13.77 -11.28 -26.02
C LEU A 523 -15.00 -11.17 -26.90
N LYS A 524 -14.96 -10.30 -27.92
CA LYS A 524 -16.01 -10.11 -28.92
C LYS A 524 -15.45 -9.46 -30.17
N ALA A 525 -15.88 -9.91 -31.32
CA ALA A 525 -15.65 -9.26 -32.61
C ALA A 525 -16.91 -9.35 -33.44
N GLU A 526 -17.21 -8.30 -34.18
CA GLU A 526 -18.35 -8.28 -35.10
C GLU A 526 -18.08 -7.38 -36.31
N GLU A 527 -18.91 -7.51 -37.32
CA GLU A 527 -18.89 -6.61 -38.47
C GLU A 527 -19.42 -5.22 -38.12
N ALA A 528 -18.87 -4.22 -38.76
CA ALA A 528 -19.37 -2.86 -38.62
C ALA A 528 -20.70 -2.69 -39.38
N ALA A 529 -21.62 -1.92 -38.78
CA ALA A 529 -22.77 -1.43 -39.51
C ALA A 529 -22.32 -0.46 -40.61
N CYS A 530 -22.78 -0.72 -41.85
CA CYS A 530 -22.48 0.12 -42.99
C CYS A 530 -23.57 1.19 -43.17
N CYS A 531 -23.14 2.40 -43.51
CA CYS A 531 -24.05 3.51 -43.78
C CYS A 531 -24.96 3.19 -44.97
N ILE A 532 -26.28 3.30 -44.80
CA ILE A 532 -27.27 3.02 -45.87
C ILE A 532 -27.16 3.97 -47.05
N ARG A 533 -26.50 5.13 -46.95
CA ARG A 533 -26.29 6.10 -48.04
C ARG A 533 -24.97 5.93 -48.78
N CYS A 534 -23.85 5.80 -48.07
CA CYS A 534 -22.52 5.79 -48.69
C CYS A 534 -21.75 4.47 -48.56
N GLY A 535 -22.31 3.46 -47.86
CA GLY A 535 -21.66 2.15 -47.65
C GLY A 535 -20.50 2.15 -46.66
N LYS A 536 -20.07 3.30 -46.11
CA LYS A 536 -18.94 3.41 -45.17
C LYS A 536 -19.28 2.70 -43.87
N PRO A 537 -18.40 1.82 -43.34
CA PRO A 537 -18.56 1.27 -42.01
C PRO A 537 -18.39 2.39 -40.97
N PHE A 538 -19.26 2.44 -39.92
CA PHE A 538 -19.25 3.59 -38.99
C PHE A 538 -19.48 3.26 -37.53
N ALA A 539 -20.08 2.11 -37.18
CA ALA A 539 -20.36 1.75 -35.79
C ALA A 539 -20.47 0.22 -35.65
N PRO A 540 -20.36 -0.36 -34.43
CA PRO A 540 -20.68 -1.74 -34.20
C PRO A 540 -22.15 -2.07 -34.52
N ALA A 541 -22.41 -3.20 -35.21
CA ALA A 541 -23.76 -3.58 -35.61
C ALA A 541 -24.68 -3.82 -34.38
N SER A 542 -24.14 -4.40 -33.30
CA SER A 542 -24.84 -4.61 -32.04
C SER A 542 -25.27 -3.30 -31.39
N MET A 543 -24.43 -2.28 -31.43
CA MET A 543 -24.73 -0.93 -30.91
C MET A 543 -25.91 -0.31 -31.63
N ILE A 544 -25.88 -0.35 -32.96
CA ILE A 544 -26.98 0.23 -33.78
C ILE A 544 -28.29 -0.51 -33.48
N ARG A 545 -28.29 -1.84 -33.44
CA ARG A 545 -29.48 -2.63 -33.07
C ARG A 545 -30.00 -2.24 -31.68
N ARG A 546 -29.12 -2.08 -30.70
CA ARG A 546 -29.51 -1.71 -29.33
C ARG A 546 -30.13 -0.31 -29.25
N ILE A 547 -29.56 0.65 -29.98
CA ILE A 547 -30.09 2.00 -30.09
C ILE A 547 -31.48 1.96 -30.74
N GLN A 548 -31.67 1.26 -31.85
CA GLN A 548 -32.97 1.08 -32.49
C GLN A 548 -34.00 0.48 -31.56
N GLN A 549 -33.66 -0.57 -30.80
CA GLN A 549 -34.54 -1.19 -29.82
C GLN A 549 -34.97 -0.21 -28.70
N LYS A 550 -34.01 0.54 -28.14
CA LYS A 550 -34.26 1.51 -27.08
C LYS A 550 -35.14 2.68 -27.57
N LEU A 551 -35.05 3.05 -28.85
CA LEU A 551 -35.76 4.18 -29.43
C LEU A 551 -37.02 3.79 -30.21
N ALA A 552 -37.34 2.50 -30.35
CA ALA A 552 -38.48 2.01 -31.14
C ALA A 552 -39.84 2.57 -30.69
N GLY A 553 -40.00 2.89 -29.41
CA GLY A 553 -41.23 3.49 -28.85
C GLY A 553 -41.21 5.02 -28.75
N HIS A 554 -40.11 5.67 -29.15
CA HIS A 554 -39.95 7.11 -28.97
C HIS A 554 -40.54 7.88 -30.17
N SER A 555 -41.44 8.85 -29.91
CA SER A 555 -42.17 9.58 -30.95
C SER A 555 -41.29 10.32 -31.98
N HIS A 556 -40.11 10.78 -31.58
CA HIS A 556 -39.18 11.49 -32.46
C HIS A 556 -38.33 10.58 -33.36
N PHE A 557 -38.30 9.26 -33.08
CA PHE A 557 -37.50 8.29 -33.86
C PHE A 557 -38.39 7.36 -34.71
N GLN A 558 -39.42 7.93 -35.33
CA GLN A 558 -40.28 7.24 -36.28
C GLN A 558 -39.92 7.62 -37.72
N ASN A 559 -40.23 6.74 -38.68
CA ASN A 559 -40.03 6.96 -40.12
C ASN A 559 -38.61 7.34 -40.51
N GLU A 560 -38.39 8.50 -41.14
CA GLU A 560 -37.11 8.98 -41.64
C GLU A 560 -36.07 9.20 -40.51
N ALA A 561 -36.49 9.66 -39.35
CA ALA A 561 -35.62 9.82 -38.20
C ALA A 561 -35.01 8.51 -37.72
N ALA A 562 -35.77 7.39 -37.80
CA ALA A 562 -35.26 6.06 -37.51
C ALA A 562 -34.20 5.59 -38.55
N GLN A 563 -34.36 5.96 -39.83
CA GLN A 563 -33.38 5.64 -40.87
C GLN A 563 -32.06 6.39 -40.66
N ARG A 564 -32.06 7.58 -40.10
CA ARG A 564 -30.87 8.35 -39.76
C ARG A 564 -29.94 7.62 -38.77
N LEU A 565 -30.47 6.72 -37.93
CA LEU A 565 -29.67 5.87 -37.05
C LEU A 565 -28.77 4.91 -37.83
N LEU A 566 -29.13 4.59 -39.07
CA LEU A 566 -28.37 3.71 -39.98
C LEU A 566 -27.39 4.48 -40.89
N MET A 567 -27.21 5.78 -40.69
CA MET A 567 -26.31 6.62 -41.44
C MET A 567 -25.05 6.96 -40.64
N CYS A 568 -23.90 7.05 -41.32
CA CYS A 568 -22.68 7.61 -40.72
C CYS A 568 -22.88 9.09 -40.38
N GLU A 569 -22.03 9.65 -39.56
CA GLU A 569 -22.12 11.04 -39.08
C GLU A 569 -22.26 12.04 -40.22
N GLU A 570 -21.40 11.95 -41.25
CA GLU A 570 -21.43 12.83 -42.40
C GLU A 570 -22.74 12.76 -43.21
N CYS A 571 -23.24 11.55 -43.46
CA CYS A 571 -24.50 11.37 -44.20
C CYS A 571 -25.71 11.80 -43.36
N ARG A 572 -25.68 11.57 -42.04
CA ARG A 572 -26.74 12.01 -41.12
C ARG A 572 -26.85 13.53 -41.08
N VAL A 573 -25.72 14.24 -40.97
CA VAL A 573 -25.68 15.69 -41.00
C VAL A 573 -26.22 16.23 -42.32
N LYS A 574 -25.78 15.70 -43.48
CA LYS A 574 -26.29 16.08 -44.81
C LYS A 574 -27.79 15.87 -44.95
N ASP A 575 -28.29 14.75 -44.42
CA ASP A 575 -29.71 14.42 -44.47
C ASP A 575 -30.57 15.37 -43.62
N VAL A 576 -30.10 15.69 -42.39
CA VAL A 576 -30.77 16.67 -41.52
C VAL A 576 -30.82 18.05 -42.20
N PHE A 577 -29.70 18.52 -42.75
CA PHE A 577 -29.66 19.82 -43.44
C PHE A 577 -30.51 19.83 -44.72
N ALA A 578 -30.58 18.74 -45.48
CA ALA A 578 -31.46 18.65 -46.65
C ALA A 578 -32.94 18.68 -46.24
N ALA A 579 -33.33 18.00 -45.15
CA ALA A 579 -34.68 18.04 -44.63
C ALA A 579 -35.06 19.44 -44.12
N LEU A 580 -34.18 20.14 -43.42
CA LEU A 580 -34.36 21.51 -42.94
C LEU A 580 -34.47 22.53 -44.09
N ALA A 581 -33.71 22.33 -45.19
CA ALA A 581 -33.77 23.16 -46.37
C ALA A 581 -35.10 22.97 -47.14
N ALA A 582 -35.64 21.75 -47.14
CA ALA A 582 -36.94 21.42 -47.76
C ALA A 582 -38.15 21.90 -46.92
N ASP A 583 -38.07 21.89 -45.61
CA ASP A 583 -39.10 22.39 -44.67
C ASP A 583 -38.45 23.17 -43.53
N PRO A 584 -38.27 24.50 -43.69
CA PRO A 584 -37.69 25.34 -42.63
C PRO A 584 -38.53 25.38 -41.33
N ALA A 585 -39.82 25.08 -41.41
CA ALA A 585 -40.70 25.04 -40.24
C ALA A 585 -40.50 23.80 -39.39
N ALA A 586 -39.83 22.75 -39.88
CA ALA A 586 -39.48 21.56 -39.13
C ALA A 586 -38.49 21.85 -37.97
N GLN A 587 -37.75 22.97 -37.97
CA GLN A 587 -36.92 23.41 -36.84
C GLN A 587 -37.68 23.61 -35.53
N LEU A 588 -38.96 23.92 -35.61
CA LEU A 588 -39.81 24.15 -34.44
C LEU A 588 -40.39 22.84 -33.84
N LYS A 589 -40.09 21.69 -34.44
CA LYS A 589 -40.57 20.36 -34.02
C LYS A 589 -39.48 19.44 -33.45
N ILE A 590 -38.24 19.96 -33.28
CA ILE A 590 -37.11 19.24 -32.70
C ILE A 590 -37.05 19.47 -31.19
#